data_e41ac6477c09785a3ea7672c1112237c
#
_entry.id   e41ac6477c09785a3ea7672c1112237c
#
_cell.length_a   1.000
_cell.length_b   1.000
_cell.length_c   1.000
_cell.angle_alpha   90.00
_cell.angle_beta   90.00
_cell.angle_gamma   90.00
#
_symmetry.space_group_name_H-M   'P 1'
#
loop_
_entity.id
_entity.type
_entity.pdbx_description
1 polymer ?
#
loop_
_entity_poly.entity_id
_entity_poly.type
_entity_poly.pdbx_seq_one_letter_code
_entity_poly.pdbx_strand_id
1 'polypeptide(L)'
;MDTLSKQILKEIDPEPPGPRAPKKDATPHLDHWSPAILLERAAYLRKLAKHSDGTASETLKEYPQHFAMLSFRNRSGEAEVHERFADLFVVLSGAATLVTCGTVAGARIVASGETRGTAIEGGTKQSLRPGDVAHVPAGTPHQMLLQGEDTVTCLVLKVQEAV
;
A
#
# COMPACT_ATOMS: atom_id res chain seq x y z
N MET A 1 21.04 -10.45 12.83
CA MET A 1 21.07 -9.08 12.23
C MET A 1 22.52 -8.67 12.08
N ASP A 2 22.92 -8.37 10.86
CA ASP A 2 24.30 -7.97 10.59
C ASP A 2 24.58 -6.51 11.00
N THR A 3 25.82 -6.10 10.93
CA THR A 3 26.29 -4.78 11.34
C THR A 3 25.69 -3.67 10.46
N LEU A 4 25.36 -3.96 9.19
CA LEU A 4 24.82 -3.04 8.23
C LEU A 4 23.35 -2.68 8.56
N SER A 5 22.56 -3.70 8.92
CA SER A 5 21.17 -3.51 9.35
C SER A 5 21.06 -2.64 10.61
N LYS A 6 22.04 -2.76 11.53
CA LYS A 6 22.09 -1.93 12.73
C LYS A 6 22.52 -0.48 12.45
N GLN A 7 23.35 -0.23 11.43
CA GLN A 7 23.75 1.11 11.03
C GLN A 7 22.59 1.84 10.32
N ILE A 8 21.89 1.18 9.42
CA ILE A 8 20.72 1.74 8.73
C ILE A 8 19.64 2.19 9.73
N LEU A 9 19.38 1.38 10.76
CA LEU A 9 18.41 1.73 11.81
C LEU A 9 18.82 2.95 12.66
N LYS A 10 20.12 3.30 12.71
CA LYS A 10 20.59 4.49 13.43
C LYS A 10 20.45 5.80 12.65
N GLU A 11 20.35 5.71 11.30
CA GLU A 11 20.22 6.88 10.42
C GLU A 11 18.75 7.24 10.12
N ILE A 12 17.82 6.37 10.50
CA ILE A 12 16.38 6.63 10.36
C ILE A 12 15.91 7.32 11.65
N ASP A 13 15.29 8.49 11.50
CA ASP A 13 14.61 9.15 12.63
C ASP A 13 13.61 8.17 13.28
N PRO A 14 13.42 8.27 14.60
CA PRO A 14 12.46 7.41 15.29
C PRO A 14 11.09 7.49 14.62
N GLU A 15 10.42 6.36 14.56
CA GLU A 15 9.06 6.27 14.00
C GLU A 15 8.15 7.28 14.72
N PRO A 16 7.41 8.12 13.98
CA PRO A 16 6.43 9.01 14.59
C PRO A 16 5.39 8.18 15.37
N PRO A 17 4.84 8.71 16.46
CA PRO A 17 3.84 8.00 17.24
C PRO A 17 2.63 7.67 16.36
N GLY A 18 2.47 6.40 16.06
CA GLY A 18 1.34 5.90 15.29
C GLY A 18 0.13 5.59 16.18
N PRO A 19 -1.03 5.31 15.58
CA PRO A 19 -2.17 4.80 16.31
C PRO A 19 -1.77 3.53 17.05
N ARG A 20 -1.99 3.50 18.37
CA ARG A 20 -1.73 2.29 19.17
C ARG A 20 -2.72 1.20 18.77
N ALA A 21 -2.23 -0.01 18.56
CA ALA A 21 -3.11 -1.16 18.40
C ALA A 21 -4.09 -1.25 19.59
N PRO A 22 -5.40 -1.47 19.38
CA PRO A 22 -6.36 -1.57 20.46
C PRO A 22 -6.04 -2.80 21.30
N LYS A 23 -6.20 -2.66 22.61
CA LYS A 23 -6.22 -3.82 23.52
C LYS A 23 -7.47 -4.65 23.16
N LYS A 24 -7.36 -5.97 23.33
CA LYS A 24 -8.42 -6.94 22.99
C LYS A 24 -9.80 -6.65 23.61
N ASP A 25 -9.84 -5.84 24.68
CA ASP A 25 -11.05 -5.47 25.43
C ASP A 25 -11.35 -3.96 25.36
N ALA A 26 -10.85 -3.27 24.32
CA ALA A 26 -11.08 -1.83 24.20
C ALA A 26 -12.53 -1.54 23.82
N THR A 27 -13.16 -0.61 24.54
CA THR A 27 -14.46 -0.04 24.14
C THR A 27 -14.35 0.49 22.72
N PRO A 28 -15.37 0.27 21.85
CA PRO A 28 -15.38 0.83 20.51
C PRO A 28 -15.12 2.34 20.56
N HIS A 29 -14.13 2.82 19.81
CA HIS A 29 -13.78 4.22 19.74
C HIS A 29 -13.54 4.64 18.29
N LEU A 30 -13.59 5.94 18.04
CA LEU A 30 -13.28 6.51 16.73
C LEU A 30 -11.78 6.41 16.48
N ASP A 31 -11.40 5.78 15.39
CA ASP A 31 -10.06 5.92 14.82
C ASP A 31 -10.07 7.11 13.85
N HIS A 32 -9.16 8.04 14.04
CA HIS A 32 -9.08 9.27 13.23
C HIS A 32 -7.64 9.59 12.88
N TRP A 33 -7.38 9.74 11.60
CA TRP A 33 -6.09 10.17 11.05
C TRP A 33 -6.30 11.45 10.25
N SER A 34 -5.77 12.56 10.75
CA SER A 34 -5.77 13.81 10.00
C SER A 34 -4.79 13.72 8.82
N PRO A 35 -4.96 14.55 7.78
CA PRO A 35 -3.99 14.64 6.68
C PRO A 35 -2.56 14.90 7.17
N ALA A 36 -2.39 15.71 8.22
CA ALA A 36 -1.08 16.00 8.80
C ALA A 36 -0.41 14.75 9.35
N ILE A 37 -1.13 13.92 10.12
CA ILE A 37 -0.64 12.65 10.65
C ILE A 37 -0.27 11.70 9.51
N LEU A 38 -1.13 11.55 8.49
CA LEU A 38 -0.86 10.66 7.37
C LEU A 38 0.36 11.10 6.56
N LEU A 39 0.55 12.40 6.33
CA LEU A 39 1.71 12.92 5.60
C LEU A 39 3.01 12.80 6.41
N GLU A 40 2.97 12.97 7.72
CA GLU A 40 4.12 12.73 8.61
C GLU A 40 4.57 11.27 8.54
N ARG A 41 3.63 10.33 8.65
CA ARG A 41 3.92 8.89 8.52
C ARG A 41 4.40 8.54 7.10
N ALA A 42 3.85 9.15 6.07
CA ALA A 42 4.32 8.98 4.70
C ALA A 42 5.78 9.45 4.52
N ALA A 43 6.19 10.52 5.20
CA ALA A 43 7.59 10.97 5.19
C ALA A 43 8.53 9.93 5.82
N TYR A 44 8.09 9.25 6.87
CA TYR A 44 8.82 8.12 7.46
C TYR A 44 8.90 6.93 6.48
N LEU A 45 7.78 6.53 5.87
CA LEU A 45 7.77 5.45 4.86
C LEU A 45 8.67 5.76 3.66
N ARG A 46 8.76 7.04 3.25
CA ARG A 46 9.68 7.48 2.20
C ARG A 46 11.14 7.22 2.56
N LYS A 47 11.53 7.42 3.83
CA LYS A 47 12.88 7.08 4.30
C LYS A 47 13.12 5.57 4.24
N LEU A 48 12.17 4.76 4.71
CA LEU A 48 12.25 3.30 4.64
C LEU A 48 12.36 2.79 3.20
N ALA A 49 11.59 3.35 2.26
CA ALA A 49 11.59 2.94 0.87
C ALA A 49 12.95 3.14 0.17
N LYS A 50 13.80 4.06 0.65
CA LYS A 50 15.17 4.24 0.13
C LYS A 50 16.09 3.05 0.43
N HIS A 51 15.76 2.26 1.43
CA HIS A 51 16.54 1.11 1.89
C HIS A 51 15.90 -0.23 1.53
N SER A 52 14.87 -0.21 0.67
CA SER A 52 14.15 -1.38 0.18
C SER A 52 14.08 -1.37 -1.37
N ASP A 53 13.12 -2.07 -1.92
CA ASP A 53 12.81 -2.10 -3.36
C ASP A 53 12.10 -0.84 -3.88
N GLY A 54 12.06 0.23 -3.10
CA GLY A 54 11.38 1.48 -3.45
C GLY A 54 9.93 1.53 -2.99
N THR A 55 9.52 0.60 -2.12
CA THR A 55 8.20 0.59 -1.52
C THR A 55 8.28 0.47 -0.01
N ALA A 56 7.37 1.10 0.68
CA ALA A 56 7.17 0.92 2.12
C ALA A 56 5.70 1.08 2.46
N SER A 57 5.21 0.32 3.40
CA SER A 57 3.84 0.41 3.88
C SER A 57 3.75 0.06 5.35
N GLU A 58 2.67 0.51 5.98
CA GLU A 58 2.32 0.16 7.34
C GLU A 58 0.82 -0.03 7.49
N THR A 59 0.41 -0.96 8.33
CA THR A 59 -0.98 -1.11 8.74
C THR A 59 -1.28 -0.09 9.82
N LEU A 60 -2.21 0.83 9.55
CA LEU A 60 -2.66 1.83 10.52
C LEU A 60 -3.59 1.21 11.56
N LYS A 61 -4.48 0.33 11.10
CA LYS A 61 -5.48 -0.33 11.94
C LYS A 61 -6.06 -1.56 11.27
N GLU A 62 -6.29 -2.60 12.06
CA GLU A 62 -6.99 -3.81 11.66
C GLU A 62 -8.37 -3.87 12.31
N TYR A 63 -9.35 -4.32 11.53
CA TYR A 63 -10.74 -4.58 11.90
C TYR A 63 -11.14 -5.98 11.46
N PRO A 64 -12.26 -6.55 11.91
CA PRO A 64 -12.61 -7.94 11.59
C PRO A 64 -12.68 -8.29 10.09
N GLN A 65 -13.11 -7.33 9.25
CA GLN A 65 -13.35 -7.56 7.82
C GLN A 65 -12.61 -6.58 6.90
N HIS A 66 -11.79 -5.71 7.44
CA HIS A 66 -11.02 -4.75 6.68
C HIS A 66 -9.81 -4.27 7.49
N PHE A 67 -8.88 -3.65 6.82
CA PHE A 67 -7.81 -2.91 7.48
C PHE A 67 -7.43 -1.68 6.67
N ALA A 68 -6.95 -0.67 7.38
CA ALA A 68 -6.42 0.55 6.80
C ALA A 68 -4.89 0.49 6.80
N MET A 69 -4.29 0.84 5.70
CA MET A 69 -2.84 0.93 5.57
C MET A 69 -2.43 2.19 4.84
N LEU A 70 -1.24 2.67 5.14
CA LEU A 70 -0.56 3.72 4.39
C LEU A 70 0.53 3.10 3.53
N SER A 71 0.62 3.47 2.28
CA SER A 71 1.66 3.00 1.38
C SER A 71 2.37 4.15 0.68
N PHE A 72 3.68 4.00 0.51
CA PHE A 72 4.54 4.87 -0.29
C PHE A 72 5.29 4.05 -1.33
N ARG A 73 5.38 4.57 -2.55
CA ARG A 73 6.16 3.98 -3.65
C ARG A 73 6.96 5.07 -4.38
N ASN A 74 8.19 4.74 -4.75
CA ASN A 74 9.01 5.49 -5.70
C ASN A 74 9.43 4.62 -6.90
N ARG A 75 8.85 3.44 -7.03
CA ARG A 75 8.99 2.50 -8.16
C ARG A 75 7.67 1.82 -8.44
N SER A 76 7.49 1.40 -9.68
CA SER A 76 6.35 0.57 -10.08
C SER A 76 6.28 -0.71 -9.24
N GLY A 77 5.07 -1.09 -8.86
CA GLY A 77 4.82 -2.33 -8.14
C GLY A 77 4.75 -3.54 -9.07
N GLU A 78 4.75 -4.73 -8.50
CA GLU A 78 4.38 -5.96 -9.22
C GLU A 78 2.89 -5.93 -9.60
N ALA A 79 2.51 -6.75 -10.57
CA ALA A 79 1.11 -7.07 -10.81
C ALA A 79 0.59 -7.93 -9.64
N GLU A 80 -0.61 -7.63 -9.17
CA GLU A 80 -1.19 -8.22 -7.96
C GLU A 80 -2.61 -8.72 -8.24
N VAL A 81 -2.99 -9.83 -7.61
CA VAL A 81 -4.37 -10.29 -7.49
C VAL A 81 -4.62 -10.72 -6.06
N HIS A 82 -5.62 -10.10 -5.42
CA HIS A 82 -6.11 -10.47 -4.10
C HIS A 82 -7.47 -11.15 -4.26
N GLU A 83 -7.55 -12.46 -4.08
CA GLU A 83 -8.79 -13.20 -4.32
C GLU A 83 -9.92 -12.83 -3.36
N ARG A 84 -9.59 -12.38 -2.15
CA ARG A 84 -10.53 -12.15 -1.06
C ARG A 84 -10.62 -10.70 -0.58
N PHE A 85 -9.79 -9.83 -1.13
CA PHE A 85 -9.75 -8.43 -0.71
C PHE A 85 -9.93 -7.50 -1.90
N ALA A 86 -10.84 -6.56 -1.76
CA ALA A 86 -10.90 -5.37 -2.60
C ALA A 86 -9.93 -4.32 -2.06
N ASP A 87 -9.34 -3.54 -2.95
CA ASP A 87 -8.49 -2.41 -2.63
C ASP A 87 -9.21 -1.10 -2.91
N LEU A 88 -9.36 -0.26 -1.90
CA LEU A 88 -9.80 1.12 -2.07
C LEU A 88 -8.61 2.05 -1.85
N PHE A 89 -8.09 2.62 -2.94
CA PHE A 89 -6.99 3.59 -2.92
C PHE A 89 -7.54 5.00 -2.78
N VAL A 90 -6.99 5.77 -1.86
CA VAL A 90 -7.17 7.22 -1.78
C VAL A 90 -5.79 7.85 -1.95
N VAL A 91 -5.58 8.56 -3.05
CA VAL A 91 -4.27 9.18 -3.35
C VAL A 91 -4.09 10.43 -2.50
N LEU A 92 -3.08 10.43 -1.65
CA LEU A 92 -2.76 11.55 -0.75
C LEU A 92 -1.75 12.51 -1.38
N SER A 93 -0.77 12.00 -2.11
CA SER A 93 0.25 12.81 -2.78
C SER A 93 0.91 12.06 -3.94
N GLY A 94 1.51 12.79 -4.87
CA GLY A 94 2.21 12.24 -6.02
C GLY A 94 1.28 11.85 -7.15
N ALA A 95 1.76 10.98 -8.05
CA ALA A 95 1.01 10.51 -9.22
C ALA A 95 1.38 9.07 -9.55
N ALA A 96 0.45 8.34 -10.15
CA ALA A 96 0.66 6.97 -10.62
C ALA A 96 -0.28 6.65 -11.78
N THR A 97 -0.03 5.54 -12.44
CA THR A 97 -0.99 4.90 -13.36
C THR A 97 -1.40 3.56 -12.76
N LEU A 98 -2.68 3.41 -12.49
CA LEU A 98 -3.27 2.13 -12.10
C LEU A 98 -3.65 1.37 -13.37
N VAL A 99 -3.11 0.17 -13.54
CA VAL A 99 -3.52 -0.78 -14.58
C VAL A 99 -4.42 -1.82 -13.94
N THR A 100 -5.58 -2.08 -14.52
CA THR A 100 -6.55 -3.07 -14.00
C THR A 100 -7.04 -3.99 -15.08
N CYS A 101 -7.52 -5.17 -14.69
CA CYS A 101 -7.92 -6.24 -15.61
C CYS A 101 -6.76 -6.78 -16.44
N GLY A 102 -7.04 -7.46 -17.57
CA GLY A 102 -6.00 -8.10 -18.38
C GLY A 102 -5.45 -9.38 -17.75
N THR A 103 -4.27 -9.78 -18.19
CA THR A 103 -3.61 -11.02 -17.78
C THR A 103 -2.32 -10.73 -17.03
N VAL A 104 -2.09 -11.41 -15.91
CA VAL A 104 -0.85 -11.28 -15.12
C VAL A 104 0.26 -12.08 -15.81
N ALA A 105 1.28 -11.40 -16.31
CA ALA A 105 2.48 -12.04 -16.85
C ALA A 105 3.37 -12.54 -15.73
N GLY A 106 3.94 -13.75 -15.89
CA GLY A 106 4.80 -14.35 -14.89
C GLY A 106 4.09 -14.60 -13.54
N ALA A 107 2.81 -14.92 -13.58
CA ALA A 107 1.98 -15.13 -12.40
C ALA A 107 2.56 -16.24 -11.49
N ARG A 108 2.63 -15.94 -10.20
CA ARG A 108 3.03 -16.89 -9.14
C ARG A 108 2.16 -16.69 -7.90
N ILE A 109 1.75 -17.77 -7.29
CA ILE A 109 1.06 -17.75 -5.99
C ILE A 109 2.11 -17.53 -4.91
N VAL A 110 1.99 -16.46 -4.14
CA VAL A 110 2.91 -16.11 -3.05
C VAL A 110 2.34 -16.44 -1.68
N ALA A 111 1.02 -16.51 -1.57
CA ALA A 111 0.27 -16.96 -0.39
C ALA A 111 -1.12 -17.42 -0.84
N SER A 112 -1.90 -18.02 0.06
CA SER A 112 -3.29 -18.41 -0.24
C SER A 112 -4.14 -17.18 -0.60
N GLY A 113 -4.65 -17.15 -1.83
CA GLY A 113 -5.44 -16.05 -2.36
C GLY A 113 -4.62 -14.81 -2.78
N GLU A 114 -3.29 -14.93 -2.86
CA GLU A 114 -2.38 -13.86 -3.24
C GLU A 114 -1.52 -14.26 -4.43
N THR A 115 -1.72 -13.63 -5.56
CA THR A 115 -0.92 -13.82 -6.78
C THR A 115 -0.11 -12.57 -7.07
N ARG A 116 1.14 -12.75 -7.50
CA ARG A 116 2.05 -11.71 -7.98
C ARG A 116 2.52 -12.03 -9.38
N GLY A 117 2.91 -11.00 -10.12
CA GLY A 117 3.50 -11.15 -11.44
C GLY A 117 4.30 -9.93 -11.85
N THR A 118 4.95 -10.01 -13.00
CA THR A 118 5.86 -8.96 -13.47
C THR A 118 5.13 -7.80 -14.13
N ALA A 119 4.00 -8.05 -14.79
CA ALA A 119 3.22 -7.03 -15.50
C ALA A 119 1.78 -7.48 -15.72
N ILE A 120 0.92 -6.52 -16.08
CA ILE A 120 -0.42 -6.78 -16.62
C ILE A 120 -0.40 -6.52 -18.12
N GLU A 121 -0.78 -7.53 -18.88
CA GLU A 121 -0.95 -7.47 -20.34
C GLU A 121 -2.42 -7.24 -20.70
N GLY A 122 -2.68 -6.31 -21.63
CA GLY A 122 -4.03 -6.02 -22.12
C GLY A 122 -4.98 -5.34 -21.11
N GLY A 123 -4.45 -4.79 -20.02
CA GLY A 123 -5.24 -4.11 -19.01
C GLY A 123 -5.65 -2.68 -19.40
N THR A 124 -6.60 -2.13 -18.64
CA THR A 124 -7.03 -0.73 -18.76
C THR A 124 -6.17 0.14 -17.85
N LYS A 125 -5.72 1.29 -18.36
CA LYS A 125 -4.88 2.25 -17.64
C LYS A 125 -5.70 3.46 -17.18
N GLN A 126 -5.54 3.83 -15.90
CA GLN A 126 -6.13 5.01 -15.32
C GLN A 126 -5.04 5.82 -14.60
N SER A 127 -4.86 7.08 -14.99
CA SER A 127 -3.98 8.00 -14.26
C SER A 127 -4.63 8.39 -12.94
N LEU A 128 -3.84 8.39 -11.87
CA LEU A 128 -4.25 8.75 -10.52
C LEU A 128 -3.46 9.98 -10.04
N ARG A 129 -4.16 10.91 -9.36
CA ARG A 129 -3.65 12.16 -8.81
C ARG A 129 -4.16 12.36 -7.38
N PRO A 130 -3.57 13.28 -6.59
CA PRO A 130 -4.04 13.57 -5.25
C PRO A 130 -5.53 13.91 -5.20
N GLY A 131 -6.25 13.25 -4.30
CA GLY A 131 -7.69 13.32 -4.15
C GLY A 131 -8.49 12.27 -4.92
N ASP A 132 -7.87 11.57 -5.88
CA ASP A 132 -8.56 10.48 -6.58
C ASP A 132 -8.79 9.29 -5.65
N VAL A 133 -9.94 8.64 -5.87
CA VAL A 133 -10.33 7.40 -5.23
C VAL A 133 -10.51 6.33 -6.29
N ALA A 134 -9.83 5.19 -6.13
CA ALA A 134 -9.95 4.05 -7.02
C ALA A 134 -10.33 2.79 -6.24
N HIS A 135 -11.35 2.08 -6.69
CA HIS A 135 -11.78 0.81 -6.13
C HIS A 135 -11.45 -0.33 -7.08
N VAL A 136 -10.69 -1.29 -6.59
CA VAL A 136 -10.33 -2.53 -7.30
C VAL A 136 -11.02 -3.69 -6.59
N PRO A 137 -12.06 -4.31 -7.19
CA PRO A 137 -12.75 -5.44 -6.57
C PRO A 137 -11.81 -6.64 -6.34
N ALA A 138 -12.16 -7.50 -5.39
CA ALA A 138 -11.46 -8.75 -5.17
C ALA A 138 -11.36 -9.58 -6.46
N GLY A 139 -10.27 -10.32 -6.64
CA GLY A 139 -10.00 -11.12 -7.82
C GLY A 139 -9.58 -10.32 -9.06
N THR A 140 -9.57 -8.99 -9.01
CA THR A 140 -9.19 -8.16 -10.17
C THR A 140 -7.67 -7.98 -10.24
N PRO A 141 -7.02 -8.40 -11.35
CA PRO A 141 -5.62 -8.09 -11.57
C PRO A 141 -5.38 -6.58 -11.60
N HIS A 142 -4.39 -6.11 -10.89
CA HIS A 142 -4.03 -4.69 -10.89
C HIS A 142 -2.54 -4.47 -10.66
N GLN A 143 -2.04 -3.31 -11.12
CA GLN A 143 -0.64 -2.92 -10.98
C GLN A 143 -0.54 -1.40 -10.88
N MET A 144 0.22 -0.92 -9.90
CA MET A 144 0.54 0.50 -9.76
C MET A 144 1.86 0.80 -10.48
N LEU A 145 1.80 1.60 -11.53
CA LEU A 145 2.95 2.02 -12.32
C LEU A 145 3.33 3.47 -12.01
N LEU A 146 4.64 3.71 -11.91
CA LEU A 146 5.22 5.04 -11.77
C LEU A 146 6.08 5.36 -13.00
N GLN A 147 6.19 6.63 -13.38
CA GLN A 147 7.01 7.10 -14.49
C GLN A 147 8.16 7.97 -13.99
N GLY A 148 9.35 7.73 -14.53
CA GLY A 148 10.52 8.53 -14.20
C GLY A 148 10.81 8.56 -12.69
N GLU A 149 10.81 9.75 -12.10
CA GLU A 149 11.04 9.99 -10.68
C GLU A 149 9.74 10.20 -9.88
N ASP A 150 8.58 9.87 -10.47
CA ASP A 150 7.30 9.98 -9.76
C ASP A 150 7.31 9.15 -8.47
N THR A 151 6.55 9.65 -7.52
CA THR A 151 6.23 8.94 -6.28
C THR A 151 4.73 8.94 -6.06
N VAL A 152 4.21 8.01 -5.29
CA VAL A 152 2.81 8.02 -4.87
C VAL A 152 2.68 7.61 -3.41
N THR A 153 1.82 8.31 -2.69
CA THR A 153 1.37 7.94 -1.35
C THR A 153 -0.11 7.72 -1.37
N CYS A 154 -0.56 6.56 -0.89
CA CYS A 154 -1.97 6.21 -0.80
C CYS A 154 -2.34 5.77 0.61
N LEU A 155 -3.51 6.25 1.08
CA LEU A 155 -4.27 5.51 2.08
C LEU A 155 -4.97 4.38 1.34
N VAL A 156 -4.82 3.16 1.82
CA VAL A 156 -5.43 1.97 1.21
C VAL A 156 -6.32 1.27 2.23
N LEU A 157 -7.56 1.06 1.88
CA LEU A 157 -8.48 0.21 2.63
C LEU A 157 -8.56 -1.14 1.93
N LYS A 158 -8.14 -2.19 2.62
CA LYS A 158 -8.30 -3.58 2.20
C LYS A 158 -9.59 -4.11 2.81
N VAL A 159 -10.60 -4.34 1.98
CA VAL A 159 -11.94 -4.78 2.42
C VAL A 159 -12.14 -6.22 1.99
N GLN A 160 -12.43 -7.09 2.96
CA GLN A 160 -12.72 -8.49 2.67
C GLN A 160 -14.07 -8.58 1.94
N GLU A 161 -14.06 -9.18 0.76
CA GLU A 161 -15.28 -9.50 0.02
C GLU A 161 -15.64 -10.97 0.22
N ALA A 162 -16.94 -11.23 0.35
CA ALA A 162 -17.44 -12.61 0.40
C ALA A 162 -17.23 -13.27 -0.96
N VAL A 163 -16.61 -14.44 -0.96
CA VAL A 163 -16.46 -15.31 -2.14
C VAL A 163 -17.70 -16.18 -2.26
#